data_bc62e694f60e3d527c4c4b52dccf6f75
#
_entry.id   bc62e694f60e3d527c4c4b52dccf6f75
#
_cell.length_a   1.000
_cell.length_b   1.000
_cell.length_c   1.000
_cell.angle_alpha   90.00
_cell.angle_beta   90.00
_cell.angle_gamma   90.00
#
_symmetry.space_group_name_H-M   'P 1'
#
loop_
_entity.id
_entity.type
_entity.pdbx_description
1 polymer ?
#
loop_
_entity_poly.entity_id
_entity_poly.type
_entity_poly.pdbx_seq_one_letter_code
_entity_poly.pdbx_strand_id
1 'polypeptide(L)'
;MLKYILLFIRKGKLMKNNHNLLMKMKNLEKFSGAIKRCVAIAMASMLFATTGFSLDTHPVKAQEVSSSADKIEIPEISKDAFKKYKKISGIGANTILGADFTYYQQCLEWGKSYKNYMSQSVDNIFDYVKSQGINTISLKVAVNPTGENAYLSLENAIKTLKAVKASNTNLKTNLVLLYSDEITYAGTQNLPADWEKAEKEEQSVTRVESAKTYTRETIAKLKQAKVLPDIVTIGNEVNWNFLGITDGEGWEGWKAMGDISALLKKEGVKNAVSIAAQPDAASVKYIVQKLGYASVDYDYIGVNVYPDNNTNSYIKSLKNEVESCAPDKQLIVSNVEYERVNEANTANVYTQADSIYNLLEATIDEKNAGGLIYNEAAYVGSWKSFFDDEGDAQVSMAIFAYAQGMRQIQAEILINTEMILV
;
A
#
# COMPACT_ATOMS: atom_id res chain seq x y z
N MET A 1 15.76 5.07 22.95
CA MET A 1 16.71 5.94 22.26
C MET A 1 16.55 7.41 22.67
N LEU A 2 15.40 8.06 22.50
CA LEU A 2 15.16 9.45 22.94
C LEU A 2 15.47 9.66 24.45
N LYS A 3 15.10 8.69 25.29
CA LYS A 3 15.35 8.69 26.74
C LYS A 3 16.85 8.62 27.08
N TYR A 4 17.65 7.92 26.27
CA TYR A 4 19.10 7.85 26.42
C TYR A 4 19.79 9.11 25.90
N ILE A 5 19.32 9.70 24.82
CA ILE A 5 19.82 10.99 24.29
C ILE A 5 19.54 12.11 25.29
N LEU A 6 18.34 12.14 25.89
CA LEU A 6 18.00 13.11 26.95
C LEU A 6 18.80 12.89 28.24
N LEU A 7 19.15 11.64 28.57
CA LEU A 7 20.00 11.33 29.74
C LEU A 7 21.46 11.79 29.50
N PHE A 8 21.95 11.66 28.26
CA PHE A 8 23.29 12.10 27.88
C PHE A 8 23.40 13.64 27.89
N ILE A 9 22.36 14.32 27.45
CA ILE A 9 22.26 15.78 27.48
C ILE A 9 22.16 16.29 28.94
N ARG A 10 21.45 15.55 29.82
CA ARG A 10 21.25 15.90 31.23
C ARG A 10 22.53 15.71 32.07
N LYS A 11 23.46 14.85 31.64
CA LYS A 11 24.75 14.63 32.34
C LYS A 11 25.86 15.64 32.00
N GLY A 12 25.55 16.72 31.30
CA GLY A 12 26.40 17.92 31.23
C GLY A 12 27.70 17.81 30.44
N LYS A 13 27.89 16.77 29.62
CA LYS A 13 29.14 16.56 28.88
C LYS A 13 29.21 17.16 27.46
N LEU A 14 28.11 17.74 26.95
CA LEU A 14 28.07 18.25 25.56
C LEU A 14 27.29 19.54 25.41
N MET A 15 27.55 20.58 26.20
CA MET A 15 26.81 21.80 25.92
C MET A 15 27.42 23.10 26.46
N LYS A 16 28.04 23.87 25.60
CA LYS A 16 28.03 25.35 25.74
C LYS A 16 27.47 26.10 24.53
N ASN A 17 27.19 25.46 23.40
CA ASN A 17 26.84 26.19 22.14
C ASN A 17 25.57 25.76 21.39
N ASN A 18 24.60 25.07 21.99
CA ASN A 18 23.48 24.54 21.20
C ASN A 18 22.07 24.85 21.75
N HIS A 19 21.85 26.07 22.23
CA HIS A 19 20.51 26.51 22.68
C HIS A 19 19.44 26.42 21.56
N ASN A 20 19.84 26.65 20.31
CA ASN A 20 18.97 26.54 19.14
C ASN A 20 18.54 25.11 18.78
N LEU A 21 19.36 24.10 19.12
CA LEU A 21 19.03 22.70 18.86
C LEU A 21 17.96 22.18 19.85
N LEU A 22 18.05 22.60 21.10
CA LEU A 22 17.08 22.25 22.15
C LEU A 22 15.66 22.84 21.87
N MET A 23 15.61 24.04 21.32
CA MET A 23 14.34 24.67 20.94
C MET A 23 13.68 23.98 19.76
N LYS A 24 14.47 23.50 18.79
CA LYS A 24 13.96 22.70 17.66
C LYS A 24 13.45 21.31 18.08
N MET A 25 14.07 20.71 19.11
CA MET A 25 13.63 19.42 19.65
C MET A 25 12.30 19.50 20.43
N LYS A 26 11.96 20.63 21.05
CA LYS A 26 10.67 20.81 21.74
C LYS A 26 9.46 20.80 20.79
N ASN A 27 9.67 21.06 19.50
CA ASN A 27 8.60 21.05 18.51
C ASN A 27 8.38 19.66 17.87
N LEU A 28 9.21 18.66 18.20
CA LEU A 28 9.08 17.29 17.69
C LEU A 28 7.85 16.54 18.21
N GLU A 29 7.25 16.98 19.31
CA GLU A 29 6.03 16.37 19.86
C GLU A 29 4.80 16.50 18.94
N LYS A 30 4.86 17.40 17.96
CA LYS A 30 3.78 17.65 17.00
C LYS A 30 3.82 16.77 15.74
N PHE A 31 4.85 15.94 15.56
CA PHE A 31 5.02 15.13 14.35
C PHE A 31 4.65 13.67 14.58
N SER A 32 4.22 12.99 13.52
CA SER A 32 3.93 11.56 13.53
C SER A 32 5.17 10.72 13.83
N GLY A 33 4.99 9.46 14.29
CA GLY A 33 6.10 8.61 14.75
C GLY A 33 7.22 8.39 13.71
N ALA A 34 6.87 8.31 12.42
CA ALA A 34 7.83 8.11 11.33
C ALA A 34 8.72 9.35 11.13
N ILE A 35 8.13 10.55 11.13
CA ILE A 35 8.88 11.82 10.98
C ILE A 35 9.81 12.04 12.19
N LYS A 36 9.39 11.66 13.40
CA LYS A 36 10.25 11.71 14.60
C LYS A 36 11.50 10.85 14.46
N ARG A 37 11.41 9.68 13.80
CA ARG A 37 12.56 8.80 13.56
C ARG A 37 13.51 9.36 12.51
N CYS A 38 13.02 9.87 11.39
CA CYS A 38 13.86 10.48 10.34
C CYS A 38 14.60 11.72 10.83
N VAL A 39 13.93 12.59 11.59
CA VAL A 39 14.56 13.80 12.16
C VAL A 39 15.59 13.42 13.23
N ALA A 40 15.35 12.37 14.03
CA ALA A 40 16.33 11.90 15.02
C ALA A 40 17.59 11.32 14.37
N ILE A 41 17.45 10.59 13.25
CA ILE A 41 18.58 10.04 12.47
C ILE A 41 19.38 11.16 11.81
N ALA A 42 18.71 12.12 11.17
CA ALA A 42 19.36 13.25 10.52
C ALA A 42 20.13 14.14 11.53
N MET A 43 19.56 14.36 12.73
CA MET A 43 20.25 15.10 13.78
C MET A 43 21.41 14.33 14.41
N ALA A 44 21.33 13.01 14.52
CA ALA A 44 22.44 12.17 14.97
C ALA A 44 23.60 12.23 13.97
N SER A 45 23.32 12.15 12.67
CA SER A 45 24.33 12.28 11.59
C SER A 45 25.02 13.64 11.58
N MET A 46 24.30 14.73 11.85
CA MET A 46 24.89 16.07 11.96
C MET A 46 25.76 16.25 13.22
N LEU A 47 25.45 15.56 14.32
CA LEU A 47 26.28 15.60 15.53
C LEU A 47 27.62 14.88 15.33
N PHE A 48 27.66 13.81 14.53
CA PHE A 48 28.89 13.09 14.22
C PHE A 48 29.81 13.89 13.27
N ALA A 49 29.25 14.72 12.40
CA ALA A 49 30.00 15.53 11.46
C ALA A 49 30.67 16.77 12.10
N THR A 50 30.22 17.21 13.28
CA THR A 50 30.74 18.43 13.96
C THR A 50 31.71 18.15 15.08
N THR A 51 31.88 16.90 15.50
CA THR A 51 32.93 16.49 16.45
C THR A 51 34.11 15.96 15.65
N GLY A 52 35.05 16.80 15.29
CA GLY A 52 36.30 16.40 14.68
C GLY A 52 37.09 15.47 15.62
N PHE A 53 36.89 14.19 15.50
CA PHE A 53 37.74 13.15 16.07
C PHE A 53 38.86 12.88 15.06
N SER A 54 40.06 13.34 15.38
CA SER A 54 41.29 12.87 14.75
C SER A 54 41.51 11.43 15.14
N LEU A 55 41.44 10.51 14.18
CA LEU A 55 41.81 9.12 14.36
C LEU A 55 43.33 9.01 14.25
N ASP A 56 44.01 8.87 15.38
CA ASP A 56 45.39 8.37 15.42
C ASP A 56 45.38 6.91 14.88
N THR A 57 45.98 6.77 13.71
CA THR A 57 46.14 5.47 13.04
C THR A 57 47.33 4.71 13.63
N HIS A 58 47.14 3.93 14.67
CA HIS A 58 48.00 2.80 14.94
C HIS A 58 47.47 1.55 14.22
N PRO A 59 48.34 0.76 13.54
CA PRO A 59 47.89 -0.47 12.88
C PRO A 59 47.52 -1.51 13.92
N VAL A 60 46.25 -1.64 14.24
CA VAL A 60 45.72 -2.76 14.97
C VAL A 60 45.62 -3.92 14.00
N LYS A 61 46.35 -5.01 14.26
CA LYS A 61 46.16 -6.30 13.58
C LYS A 61 44.68 -6.62 13.50
N ALA A 62 44.19 -6.90 12.29
CA ALA A 62 42.83 -7.40 12.06
C ALA A 62 42.63 -8.68 12.89
N GLN A 63 41.97 -8.56 14.02
CA GLN A 63 41.31 -9.64 14.67
C GLN A 63 40.01 -9.82 13.89
N GLU A 64 39.85 -11.00 13.28
CA GLU A 64 38.60 -11.39 12.67
C GLU A 64 37.49 -11.26 13.71
N VAL A 65 36.79 -10.17 13.71
CA VAL A 65 35.51 -10.03 14.36
C VAL A 65 34.59 -10.90 13.52
N SER A 66 34.34 -12.13 13.99
CA SER A 66 33.23 -12.91 13.51
C SER A 66 31.99 -12.03 13.63
N SER A 67 31.51 -11.51 12.52
CA SER A 67 30.21 -10.88 12.44
C SER A 67 29.17 -11.99 12.66
N SER A 68 28.85 -12.27 13.90
CA SER A 68 27.52 -12.75 14.24
C SER A 68 26.58 -11.55 14.12
N ALA A 69 26.41 -11.00 12.93
CA ALA A 69 25.12 -10.49 12.55
C ALA A 69 24.21 -11.69 12.73
N ASP A 70 23.39 -11.66 13.78
CA ASP A 70 22.32 -12.63 13.95
C ASP A 70 21.60 -12.69 12.60
N LYS A 71 21.95 -13.69 11.78
CA LYS A 71 21.13 -14.11 10.68
C LYS A 71 19.82 -14.44 11.36
N ILE A 72 18.81 -13.59 11.18
CA ILE A 72 17.45 -13.99 11.45
C ILE A 72 17.30 -15.22 10.56
N GLU A 73 17.39 -16.40 11.17
CA GLU A 73 17.13 -17.65 10.48
C GLU A 73 15.72 -17.50 9.94
N ILE A 74 15.61 -17.38 8.60
CA ILE A 74 14.31 -17.50 7.94
C ILE A 74 13.82 -18.88 8.36
N PRO A 75 12.75 -18.99 9.17
CA PRO A 75 12.32 -20.28 9.66
C PRO A 75 12.13 -21.16 8.41
N GLU A 76 12.79 -22.31 8.37
CA GLU A 76 12.65 -23.28 7.31
C GLU A 76 11.16 -23.41 7.01
N ILE A 77 10.76 -23.21 5.74
CA ILE A 77 9.33 -23.21 5.38
C ILE A 77 8.81 -24.58 5.76
N SER A 78 8.25 -24.68 6.95
CA SER A 78 7.63 -25.92 7.37
C SER A 78 6.47 -26.17 6.43
N LYS A 79 6.57 -27.18 5.57
CA LYS A 79 5.44 -27.67 4.75
C LYS A 79 4.18 -27.83 5.60
N ASP A 80 4.35 -28.08 6.89
CA ASP A 80 3.28 -28.25 7.86
C ASP A 80 2.58 -26.94 8.21
N ALA A 81 3.27 -25.80 8.24
CA ALA A 81 2.68 -24.51 8.56
C ALA A 81 1.60 -24.06 7.55
N PHE A 82 1.78 -24.43 6.28
CA PHE A 82 0.83 -24.07 5.20
C PHE A 82 -0.22 -25.16 4.91
N LYS A 83 -0.09 -26.38 5.44
CA LYS A 83 -1.08 -27.46 5.27
C LYS A 83 -2.46 -27.12 5.84
N LYS A 84 -2.54 -26.18 6.78
CA LYS A 84 -3.79 -25.74 7.40
C LYS A 84 -4.67 -24.94 6.44
N TYR A 85 -4.08 -24.25 5.44
CA TYR A 85 -4.81 -23.41 4.52
C TYR A 85 -5.51 -24.26 3.45
N LYS A 86 -6.78 -23.96 3.26
CA LYS A 86 -7.64 -24.65 2.28
C LYS A 86 -8.01 -23.68 1.17
N LYS A 87 -8.45 -24.22 0.04
CA LYS A 87 -9.07 -23.40 -0.98
C LYS A 87 -10.30 -22.70 -0.39
N ILE A 88 -10.37 -21.38 -0.57
CA ILE A 88 -11.52 -20.58 -0.17
C ILE A 88 -12.59 -20.73 -1.25
N SER A 89 -13.81 -21.13 -0.84
CA SER A 89 -14.98 -21.18 -1.72
C SER A 89 -15.32 -19.77 -2.22
N GLY A 90 -15.74 -19.66 -3.48
CA GLY A 90 -16.07 -18.35 -4.09
C GLY A 90 -14.90 -17.67 -4.80
N ILE A 91 -13.64 -18.09 -4.60
CA ILE A 91 -12.53 -17.56 -5.41
C ILE A 91 -12.70 -18.00 -6.87
N GLY A 92 -12.82 -17.01 -7.76
CA GLY A 92 -13.01 -17.21 -9.19
C GLY A 92 -12.34 -16.11 -10.03
N ALA A 93 -12.67 -16.07 -11.31
CA ALA A 93 -12.08 -15.12 -12.27
C ALA A 93 -12.31 -13.64 -11.92
N ASN A 94 -13.37 -13.33 -11.18
CA ASN A 94 -13.72 -11.97 -10.79
C ASN A 94 -13.14 -11.57 -9.41
N THR A 95 -12.64 -12.52 -8.63
CA THR A 95 -12.02 -12.25 -7.33
C THR A 95 -10.74 -11.42 -7.52
N ILE A 96 -10.58 -10.39 -6.71
CA ILE A 96 -9.38 -9.56 -6.68
C ILE A 96 -8.42 -10.12 -5.63
N LEU A 97 -7.29 -10.64 -6.09
CA LEU A 97 -6.16 -11.05 -5.26
C LEU A 97 -5.00 -10.12 -5.62
N GLY A 98 -5.01 -8.94 -4.99
CA GLY A 98 -4.22 -7.81 -5.43
C GLY A 98 -3.00 -7.54 -4.58
N ALA A 99 -2.02 -6.86 -5.20
CA ALA A 99 -0.83 -6.33 -4.57
C ALA A 99 -0.57 -4.89 -5.03
N ASP A 100 -0.27 -4.00 -4.08
CA ASP A 100 0.09 -2.62 -4.35
C ASP A 100 1.57 -2.52 -4.73
N PHE A 101 1.83 -1.94 -5.88
CA PHE A 101 3.15 -1.73 -6.48
C PHE A 101 3.48 -0.23 -6.64
N THR A 102 2.82 0.63 -5.88
CA THR A 102 3.02 2.09 -5.96
C THR A 102 4.47 2.49 -5.78
N TYR A 103 5.22 1.83 -4.88
CA TYR A 103 6.63 2.11 -4.60
C TYR A 103 7.61 1.40 -5.56
N TYR A 104 7.12 0.60 -6.52
CA TYR A 104 7.98 -0.24 -7.37
C TYR A 104 9.05 0.57 -8.11
N GLN A 105 8.67 1.66 -8.80
CA GLN A 105 9.63 2.48 -9.54
C GLN A 105 10.63 3.16 -8.61
N GLN A 106 10.19 3.62 -7.46
CA GLN A 106 11.07 4.25 -6.46
C GLN A 106 12.07 3.24 -5.89
N CYS A 107 11.66 2.00 -5.63
CA CYS A 107 12.58 0.93 -5.23
C CYS A 107 13.65 0.68 -6.30
N LEU A 108 13.27 0.64 -7.57
CA LEU A 108 14.24 0.49 -8.68
C LEU A 108 15.20 1.67 -8.76
N GLU A 109 14.72 2.92 -8.59
CA GLU A 109 15.55 4.12 -8.55
C GLU A 109 16.55 4.11 -7.38
N TRP A 110 16.19 3.48 -6.26
CA TRP A 110 17.10 3.24 -5.13
C TRP A 110 18.04 2.06 -5.33
N GLY A 111 18.03 1.43 -6.51
CA GLY A 111 18.88 0.28 -6.84
C GLY A 111 18.44 -1.02 -6.16
N LYS A 112 17.22 -1.08 -5.64
CA LYS A 112 16.66 -2.31 -5.10
C LYS A 112 16.32 -3.30 -6.20
N SER A 113 16.40 -4.59 -5.89
CA SER A 113 16.04 -5.70 -6.80
C SER A 113 15.08 -6.64 -6.10
N TYR A 114 14.42 -7.49 -6.87
CA TYR A 114 13.47 -8.47 -6.36
C TYR A 114 14.01 -9.87 -6.60
N LYS A 115 13.87 -10.73 -5.59
CA LYS A 115 14.33 -12.10 -5.59
C LYS A 115 13.22 -13.04 -5.16
N ASN A 116 13.35 -14.31 -5.52
CA ASN A 116 12.45 -15.37 -5.06
C ASN A 116 12.77 -15.79 -3.62
N TYR A 117 12.05 -16.79 -3.10
CA TYR A 117 12.27 -17.34 -1.74
C TYR A 117 13.64 -17.98 -1.50
N MET A 118 14.42 -18.18 -2.58
CA MET A 118 15.77 -18.77 -2.56
C MET A 118 16.85 -17.71 -2.74
N SER A 119 16.53 -16.43 -2.58
CA SER A 119 17.42 -15.29 -2.80
C SER A 119 17.97 -15.20 -4.23
N GLN A 120 17.32 -15.84 -5.20
CA GLN A 120 17.67 -15.77 -6.61
C GLN A 120 16.92 -14.62 -7.28
N SER A 121 17.63 -13.86 -8.12
CA SER A 121 17.00 -12.78 -8.89
C SER A 121 15.86 -13.30 -9.74
N VAL A 122 14.74 -12.59 -9.78
CA VAL A 122 13.62 -12.89 -10.67
C VAL A 122 13.76 -12.08 -11.95
N ASP A 123 13.59 -12.74 -13.11
CA ASP A 123 13.69 -12.06 -14.42
C ASP A 123 12.58 -11.04 -14.61
N ASN A 124 11.37 -11.38 -14.13
CA ASN A 124 10.20 -10.52 -14.19
C ASN A 124 9.39 -10.67 -12.90
N ILE A 125 9.31 -9.59 -12.14
CA ILE A 125 8.57 -9.57 -10.86
C ILE A 125 7.07 -9.84 -11.05
N PHE A 126 6.48 -9.43 -12.17
CA PHE A 126 5.04 -9.61 -12.42
C PHE A 126 4.71 -11.07 -12.75
N ASP A 127 5.59 -11.77 -13.47
CA ASP A 127 5.48 -13.21 -13.69
C ASP A 127 5.61 -13.96 -12.35
N TYR A 128 6.54 -13.52 -11.50
CA TYR A 128 6.77 -14.13 -10.20
C TYR A 128 5.56 -13.96 -9.28
N VAL A 129 5.07 -12.73 -9.05
CA VAL A 129 3.92 -12.54 -8.16
C VAL A 129 2.64 -13.21 -8.70
N LYS A 130 2.49 -13.30 -10.04
CA LYS A 130 1.41 -14.08 -10.66
C LYS A 130 1.52 -15.56 -10.29
N SER A 131 2.71 -16.13 -10.29
CA SER A 131 2.95 -17.52 -9.89
C SER A 131 2.60 -17.76 -8.42
N GLN A 132 2.68 -16.72 -7.58
CA GLN A 132 2.27 -16.76 -6.18
C GLN A 132 0.76 -16.56 -5.97
N GLY A 133 -0.04 -16.49 -7.03
CA GLY A 133 -1.48 -16.40 -6.97
C GLY A 133 -2.04 -14.96 -6.99
N ILE A 134 -1.21 -13.95 -7.04
CA ILE A 134 -1.65 -12.56 -7.22
C ILE A 134 -2.17 -12.39 -8.65
N ASN A 135 -3.33 -11.75 -8.82
CA ASN A 135 -3.97 -11.56 -10.12
C ASN A 135 -4.21 -10.09 -10.48
N THR A 136 -3.95 -9.18 -9.56
CA THR A 136 -4.21 -7.74 -9.76
C THR A 136 -3.06 -6.91 -9.20
N ILE A 137 -2.55 -5.97 -9.99
CA ILE A 137 -1.56 -4.97 -9.56
C ILE A 137 -2.28 -3.64 -9.35
N SER A 138 -2.11 -3.06 -8.17
CA SER A 138 -2.68 -1.75 -7.81
C SER A 138 -1.60 -0.68 -7.72
N LEU A 139 -1.93 0.52 -8.19
CA LEU A 139 -1.05 1.69 -8.15
C LEU A 139 -1.85 2.90 -7.68
N LYS A 140 -1.25 3.78 -6.89
CA LYS A 140 -1.81 5.06 -6.49
C LYS A 140 -1.16 6.18 -7.30
N VAL A 141 -1.98 7.17 -7.73
CA VAL A 141 -1.51 8.32 -8.52
C VAL A 141 -2.08 9.60 -7.93
N ALA A 142 -1.18 10.54 -7.65
CA ALA A 142 -1.49 11.89 -7.24
C ALA A 142 -1.50 12.85 -8.45
N VAL A 143 -1.99 14.07 -8.26
CA VAL A 143 -2.17 15.05 -9.35
C VAL A 143 -0.83 15.68 -9.75
N ASN A 144 -0.19 16.40 -8.83
CA ASN A 144 1.12 17.04 -9.03
C ASN A 144 2.07 16.69 -7.87
N PRO A 145 2.41 15.40 -7.70
CA PRO A 145 3.23 14.99 -6.56
C PRO A 145 4.65 15.51 -6.70
N THR A 146 5.20 16.06 -5.62
CA THR A 146 6.55 16.60 -5.56
C THR A 146 7.30 16.11 -4.31
N GLY A 147 8.62 16.26 -4.27
CA GLY A 147 9.42 15.92 -3.10
C GLY A 147 9.28 14.45 -2.71
N GLU A 148 8.92 14.19 -1.47
CA GLU A 148 8.75 12.83 -0.95
C GLU A 148 7.60 12.06 -1.61
N ASN A 149 6.64 12.76 -2.22
CA ASN A 149 5.49 12.17 -2.90
C ASN A 149 5.72 11.90 -4.39
N ALA A 150 6.89 12.25 -4.96
CA ALA A 150 7.16 12.15 -6.40
C ALA A 150 6.94 10.73 -6.97
N TYR A 151 7.06 9.68 -6.15
CA TYR A 151 6.78 8.30 -6.55
C TYR A 151 5.31 8.07 -6.96
N LEU A 152 4.38 8.93 -6.53
CA LEU A 152 2.95 8.87 -6.89
C LEU A 152 2.66 9.44 -8.27
N SER A 153 3.67 9.77 -9.08
CA SER A 153 3.47 10.38 -10.38
C SER A 153 2.79 9.45 -11.39
N LEU A 154 1.95 10.01 -12.26
CA LEU A 154 1.35 9.27 -13.36
C LEU A 154 2.41 8.65 -14.29
N GLU A 155 3.57 9.30 -14.42
CA GLU A 155 4.69 8.77 -15.22
C GLU A 155 5.20 7.45 -14.65
N ASN A 156 5.42 7.37 -13.33
CA ASN A 156 5.85 6.14 -12.67
C ASN A 156 4.79 5.04 -12.77
N ALA A 157 3.52 5.41 -12.61
CA ALA A 157 2.42 4.46 -12.83
C ALA A 157 2.42 3.91 -14.26
N ILE A 158 2.58 4.76 -15.29
CA ILE A 158 2.65 4.33 -16.69
C ILE A 158 3.86 3.41 -16.93
N LYS A 159 5.04 3.69 -16.35
CA LYS A 159 6.21 2.81 -16.44
C LYS A 159 5.89 1.42 -15.88
N THR A 160 5.28 1.37 -14.68
CA THR A 160 4.90 0.11 -14.03
C THR A 160 3.84 -0.64 -14.84
N LEU A 161 2.78 0.03 -15.29
CA LEU A 161 1.73 -0.57 -16.13
C LEU A 161 2.27 -1.14 -17.45
N LYS A 162 3.26 -0.46 -18.07
CA LYS A 162 3.95 -1.00 -19.25
C LYS A 162 4.73 -2.28 -18.93
N ALA A 163 5.39 -2.32 -17.77
CA ALA A 163 6.12 -3.52 -17.32
C ALA A 163 5.16 -4.68 -17.01
N VAL A 164 4.01 -4.41 -16.38
CA VAL A 164 2.93 -5.40 -16.19
C VAL A 164 2.46 -5.94 -17.54
N LYS A 165 2.20 -5.06 -18.51
CA LYS A 165 1.71 -5.47 -19.83
C LYS A 165 2.74 -6.22 -20.67
N ALA A 166 4.02 -5.95 -20.45
CA ALA A 166 5.13 -6.66 -21.13
C ALA A 166 5.40 -8.04 -20.52
N SER A 167 4.88 -8.34 -19.33
CA SER A 167 4.97 -9.67 -18.72
C SER A 167 4.09 -10.67 -19.47
N ASN A 168 4.40 -11.96 -19.35
CA ASN A 168 3.63 -13.05 -19.95
C ASN A 168 2.38 -13.41 -19.13
N THR A 169 1.82 -12.44 -18.41
CA THR A 169 0.69 -12.63 -17.51
C THR A 169 -0.56 -11.90 -17.99
N ASN A 170 -1.72 -12.39 -17.55
CA ASN A 170 -2.99 -11.68 -17.68
C ASN A 170 -3.34 -11.00 -16.35
N LEU A 171 -2.36 -10.32 -15.74
CA LEU A 171 -2.60 -9.54 -14.53
C LEU A 171 -3.57 -8.38 -14.83
N LYS A 172 -4.60 -8.27 -14.01
CA LYS A 172 -5.45 -7.09 -13.98
C LYS A 172 -4.71 -5.92 -13.34
N THR A 173 -5.15 -4.72 -13.66
CA THR A 173 -4.57 -3.50 -13.12
C THR A 173 -5.64 -2.63 -12.49
N ASN A 174 -5.35 -2.07 -11.33
CA ASN A 174 -6.15 -1.06 -10.64
C ASN A 174 -5.36 0.23 -10.50
N LEU A 175 -5.96 1.36 -10.82
CA LEU A 175 -5.36 2.68 -10.64
C LEU A 175 -6.20 3.50 -9.68
N VAL A 176 -5.64 3.87 -8.53
CA VAL A 176 -6.28 4.73 -7.53
C VAL A 176 -5.95 6.18 -7.86
N LEU A 177 -6.93 6.96 -8.25
CA LEU A 177 -6.78 8.40 -8.49
C LEU A 177 -7.04 9.16 -7.19
N LEU A 178 -6.01 9.75 -6.61
CA LEU A 178 -6.06 10.37 -5.27
C LEU A 178 -6.77 11.74 -5.29
N TYR A 179 -6.79 12.45 -6.41
CA TYR A 179 -7.31 13.82 -6.54
C TYR A 179 -6.68 14.80 -5.55
N SER A 180 -5.43 14.55 -5.20
CA SER A 180 -4.59 15.30 -4.29
C SER A 180 -3.14 15.22 -4.78
N ASP A 181 -2.23 16.03 -4.26
CA ASP A 181 -0.79 15.95 -4.52
C ASP A 181 -0.07 14.92 -3.61
N GLU A 182 -0.83 14.26 -2.73
CA GLU A 182 -0.34 13.28 -1.74
C GLU A 182 -1.36 12.18 -1.47
N ILE A 183 -0.99 11.20 -0.63
CA ILE A 183 -1.93 10.17 -0.15
C ILE A 183 -3.02 10.83 0.69
N THR A 184 -4.27 10.59 0.33
CA THR A 184 -5.45 11.07 1.08
C THR A 184 -5.89 10.05 2.13
N TYR A 185 -6.51 10.56 3.19
CA TYR A 185 -7.10 9.78 4.29
C TYR A 185 -8.50 10.28 4.62
N ALA A 186 -9.29 9.50 5.34
CA ALA A 186 -10.58 9.94 5.83
C ALA A 186 -10.43 11.23 6.66
N GLY A 187 -11.20 12.24 6.31
CA GLY A 187 -11.12 13.55 6.94
C GLY A 187 -9.99 14.47 6.45
N THR A 188 -9.05 13.96 5.64
CA THR A 188 -7.93 14.74 5.08
C THR A 188 -7.87 14.53 3.56
N GLN A 189 -8.73 15.23 2.84
CA GLN A 189 -8.83 15.23 1.38
C GLN A 189 -8.30 16.57 0.85
N ASN A 190 -6.98 16.78 0.99
CA ASN A 190 -6.34 18.01 0.57
C ASN A 190 -6.43 18.16 -0.95
N LEU A 191 -6.86 19.34 -1.39
CA LEU A 191 -6.86 19.66 -2.82
C LEU A 191 -5.43 19.79 -3.34
N PRO A 192 -5.19 19.49 -4.62
CA PRO A 192 -3.98 19.92 -5.30
C PRO A 192 -3.80 21.43 -5.19
N ALA A 193 -2.58 21.87 -4.87
CA ALA A 193 -2.28 23.28 -4.64
C ALA A 193 -2.67 24.18 -5.81
N ASP A 194 -2.47 23.69 -7.04
CA ASP A 194 -2.83 24.43 -8.26
C ASP A 194 -4.35 24.56 -8.44
N TRP A 195 -5.13 23.56 -8.03
CA TRP A 195 -6.59 23.63 -8.10
C TRP A 195 -7.14 24.61 -7.07
N GLU A 196 -6.61 24.55 -5.86
CA GLU A 196 -7.01 25.49 -4.81
C GLU A 196 -6.72 26.95 -5.20
N LYS A 197 -5.56 27.17 -5.83
CA LYS A 197 -5.18 28.49 -6.35
C LYS A 197 -6.12 28.93 -7.49
N ALA A 198 -6.35 28.07 -8.49
CA ALA A 198 -7.22 28.39 -9.63
C ALA A 198 -8.65 28.72 -9.17
N GLU A 199 -9.21 27.96 -8.22
CA GLU A 199 -10.54 28.21 -7.68
C GLU A 199 -10.65 29.56 -6.95
N LYS A 200 -9.56 30.00 -6.28
CA LYS A 200 -9.51 31.32 -5.61
C LYS A 200 -9.34 32.49 -6.58
N GLU A 201 -8.57 32.31 -7.64
CA GLU A 201 -8.24 33.35 -8.60
C GLU A 201 -9.29 33.49 -9.72
N GLU A 202 -9.88 32.38 -10.16
CA GLU A 202 -10.86 32.31 -11.23
C GLU A 202 -12.15 31.63 -10.76
N GLN A 203 -13.15 32.41 -10.39
CA GLN A 203 -14.45 31.89 -9.91
C GLN A 203 -15.19 30.95 -10.89
N SER A 204 -14.80 30.94 -12.19
CA SER A 204 -15.32 30.02 -13.20
C SER A 204 -14.68 28.64 -13.17
N VAL A 205 -13.52 28.46 -12.52
CA VAL A 205 -12.80 27.18 -12.39
C VAL A 205 -13.12 26.60 -11.03
N THR A 206 -13.83 25.47 -11.03
CA THR A 206 -14.15 24.76 -9.79
C THR A 206 -13.27 23.52 -9.62
N ARG A 207 -13.06 23.10 -8.36
CA ARG A 207 -12.37 21.84 -8.04
C ARG A 207 -13.01 20.63 -8.73
N VAL A 208 -14.34 20.66 -8.93
CA VAL A 208 -15.08 19.59 -9.63
C VAL A 208 -14.69 19.53 -11.10
N GLU A 209 -14.62 20.66 -11.80
CA GLU A 209 -14.20 20.69 -13.22
C GLU A 209 -12.70 20.35 -13.35
N SER A 210 -11.87 20.76 -12.40
CA SER A 210 -10.45 20.37 -12.35
C SER A 210 -10.32 18.87 -12.22
N ALA A 211 -11.07 18.21 -11.32
CA ALA A 211 -11.05 16.77 -11.14
C ALA A 211 -11.53 16.00 -12.38
N LYS A 212 -12.59 16.48 -13.04
CA LYS A 212 -13.09 15.90 -14.29
C LYS A 212 -12.08 16.04 -15.43
N THR A 213 -11.43 17.19 -15.53
CA THR A 213 -10.39 17.46 -16.53
C THR A 213 -9.17 16.57 -16.28
N TYR A 214 -8.67 16.50 -15.05
CA TYR A 214 -7.59 15.60 -14.65
C TYR A 214 -7.90 14.15 -15.00
N THR A 215 -9.13 13.69 -14.72
CA THR A 215 -9.54 12.32 -15.07
C THR A 215 -9.48 12.07 -16.57
N ARG A 216 -10.03 13.00 -17.40
CA ARG A 216 -9.98 12.89 -18.87
C ARG A 216 -8.54 12.84 -19.40
N GLU A 217 -7.68 13.73 -18.91
CA GLU A 217 -6.29 13.81 -19.34
C GLU A 217 -5.50 12.57 -18.92
N THR A 218 -5.71 12.09 -17.68
CA THR A 218 -5.09 10.87 -17.17
C THR A 218 -5.46 9.68 -18.05
N ILE A 219 -6.74 9.48 -18.32
CA ILE A 219 -7.23 8.41 -19.19
C ILE A 219 -6.67 8.55 -20.61
N ALA A 220 -6.63 9.77 -21.17
CA ALA A 220 -6.04 10.00 -22.49
C ALA A 220 -4.55 9.59 -22.55
N LYS A 221 -3.75 9.97 -21.54
CA LYS A 221 -2.34 9.58 -21.42
C LYS A 221 -2.16 8.06 -21.29
N LEU A 222 -3.00 7.40 -20.49
CA LEU A 222 -2.98 5.94 -20.33
C LEU A 222 -3.34 5.21 -21.63
N LYS A 223 -4.34 5.71 -22.37
CA LYS A 223 -4.71 5.20 -23.72
C LYS A 223 -3.58 5.40 -24.73
N GLN A 224 -2.98 6.59 -24.76
CA GLN A 224 -1.83 6.88 -25.63
C GLN A 224 -0.66 5.95 -25.33
N ALA A 225 -0.42 5.67 -24.04
CA ALA A 225 0.61 4.73 -23.59
C ALA A 225 0.21 3.26 -23.80
N LYS A 226 -1.04 2.96 -24.21
CA LYS A 226 -1.63 1.63 -24.39
C LYS A 226 -1.66 0.79 -23.09
N VAL A 227 -1.88 1.44 -21.96
CA VAL A 227 -1.89 0.83 -20.62
C VAL A 227 -3.14 1.27 -19.82
N LEU A 228 -4.30 1.38 -20.49
CA LEU A 228 -5.55 1.64 -19.80
C LEU A 228 -5.79 0.56 -18.75
N PRO A 229 -6.03 0.92 -17.47
CA PRO A 229 -6.24 -0.06 -16.41
C PRO A 229 -7.60 -0.75 -16.53
N ASP A 230 -7.72 -1.94 -15.94
CA ASP A 230 -8.99 -2.68 -15.88
C ASP A 230 -9.97 -2.04 -14.89
N ILE A 231 -9.44 -1.45 -13.81
CA ILE A 231 -10.19 -0.82 -12.73
C ILE A 231 -9.59 0.54 -12.44
N VAL A 232 -10.43 1.53 -12.19
CA VAL A 232 -10.05 2.82 -11.62
C VAL A 232 -10.79 3.01 -10.30
N THR A 233 -10.05 3.25 -9.22
CA THR A 233 -10.60 3.63 -7.93
C THR A 233 -10.70 5.16 -7.86
N ILE A 234 -11.91 5.66 -7.64
CA ILE A 234 -12.23 7.09 -7.57
C ILE A 234 -11.98 7.57 -6.13
N GLY A 235 -10.88 8.29 -5.94
CA GLY A 235 -10.42 8.76 -4.63
C GLY A 235 -9.88 7.63 -3.74
N ASN A 236 -9.37 8.02 -2.58
CA ASN A 236 -8.95 7.12 -1.51
C ASN A 236 -9.55 7.62 -0.19
N GLU A 237 -10.27 6.77 0.51
CA GLU A 237 -10.92 7.09 1.79
C GLU A 237 -11.88 8.30 1.72
N VAL A 238 -12.70 8.32 0.69
CA VAL A 238 -13.57 9.47 0.39
C VAL A 238 -14.73 9.65 1.38
N ASN A 239 -15.11 8.67 2.13
CA ASN A 239 -16.16 8.65 3.17
C ASN A 239 -17.23 9.76 3.02
N TRP A 240 -17.06 10.85 3.78
CA TRP A 240 -17.95 12.03 3.84
C TRP A 240 -17.34 13.25 3.15
N ASN A 241 -16.18 13.10 2.53
CA ASN A 241 -15.42 14.20 1.95
C ASN A 241 -14.79 13.74 0.63
N PHE A 242 -15.13 14.41 -0.45
CA PHE A 242 -14.46 14.22 -1.71
C PHE A 242 -14.13 15.59 -2.33
N LEU A 243 -12.88 15.77 -2.77
CA LEU A 243 -12.36 17.05 -3.27
C LEU A 243 -12.41 18.17 -2.22
N GLY A 244 -12.26 17.85 -0.93
CA GLY A 244 -12.42 18.82 0.14
C GLY A 244 -13.87 19.32 0.32
N ILE A 245 -14.86 18.68 -0.29
CA ILE A 245 -16.28 18.97 -0.13
C ILE A 245 -16.86 17.94 0.83
N THR A 246 -17.21 18.39 2.04
CA THR A 246 -17.83 17.52 3.04
C THR A 246 -19.32 17.32 2.74
N ASP A 247 -19.88 16.22 3.23
CA ASP A 247 -21.31 15.91 3.07
C ASP A 247 -22.23 16.99 3.67
N GLY A 248 -21.76 17.70 4.71
CA GLY A 248 -22.47 18.83 5.31
C GLY A 248 -22.40 20.14 4.54
N GLU A 249 -21.48 20.28 3.59
CA GLU A 249 -21.27 21.50 2.80
C GLU A 249 -22.02 21.47 1.48
N GLY A 250 -22.36 20.28 0.95
CA GLY A 250 -23.12 20.21 -0.28
C GLY A 250 -23.10 18.84 -0.95
N TRP A 251 -23.80 18.80 -2.08
CA TRP A 251 -24.00 17.62 -2.90
C TRP A 251 -22.94 17.46 -4.00
N GLU A 252 -22.12 18.50 -4.23
CA GLU A 252 -21.23 18.64 -5.37
C GLU A 252 -20.14 17.56 -5.38
N GLY A 253 -19.64 17.16 -4.22
CA GLY A 253 -18.64 16.09 -4.10
C GLY A 253 -19.19 14.74 -4.59
N TRP A 254 -20.39 14.37 -4.15
CA TRP A 254 -21.07 13.16 -4.60
C TRP A 254 -21.36 13.18 -6.11
N LYS A 255 -21.89 14.32 -6.60
CA LYS A 255 -22.16 14.52 -8.02
C LYS A 255 -20.88 14.42 -8.86
N ALA A 256 -19.77 14.97 -8.36
CA ALA A 256 -18.48 14.86 -9.04
C ALA A 256 -18.05 13.39 -9.21
N MET A 257 -18.25 12.53 -8.20
CA MET A 257 -18.00 11.09 -8.31
C MET A 257 -18.91 10.46 -9.38
N GLY A 258 -20.19 10.84 -9.45
CA GLY A 258 -21.12 10.40 -10.50
C GLY A 258 -20.62 10.76 -11.90
N ASP A 259 -20.28 12.03 -12.13
CA ASP A 259 -19.74 12.51 -13.40
C ASP A 259 -18.44 11.79 -13.79
N ILE A 260 -17.52 11.60 -12.83
CA ILE A 260 -16.24 10.89 -13.03
C ILE A 260 -16.50 9.42 -13.37
N SER A 261 -17.38 8.75 -12.63
CA SER A 261 -17.70 7.34 -12.90
C SER A 261 -18.27 7.15 -14.31
N ALA A 262 -19.12 8.05 -14.75
CA ALA A 262 -19.69 8.04 -16.10
C ALA A 262 -18.61 8.25 -17.19
N LEU A 263 -17.60 9.11 -16.93
CA LEU A 263 -16.46 9.27 -17.83
C LEU A 263 -15.68 7.96 -17.98
N LEU A 264 -15.37 7.30 -16.86
CA LEU A 264 -14.61 6.05 -16.84
C LEU A 264 -15.37 4.90 -17.52
N LYS A 265 -16.67 4.79 -17.30
CA LYS A 265 -17.53 3.77 -17.94
C LYS A 265 -17.57 3.89 -19.46
N LYS A 266 -17.55 5.12 -20.00
CA LYS A 266 -17.46 5.34 -21.46
C LYS A 266 -16.19 4.77 -22.07
N GLU A 267 -15.13 4.65 -21.26
CA GLU A 267 -13.85 4.06 -21.68
C GLU A 267 -13.78 2.54 -21.45
N GLY A 268 -14.86 1.93 -20.96
CA GLY A 268 -14.94 0.50 -20.68
C GLY A 268 -14.18 0.06 -19.40
N VAL A 269 -13.88 1.01 -18.51
CA VAL A 269 -13.14 0.76 -17.27
C VAL A 269 -14.13 0.46 -16.15
N LYS A 270 -13.84 -0.56 -15.34
CA LYS A 270 -14.56 -0.80 -14.08
C LYS A 270 -14.19 0.26 -13.04
N ASN A 271 -15.17 0.61 -12.20
CA ASN A 271 -14.96 1.62 -11.16
C ASN A 271 -15.02 1.03 -9.77
N ALA A 272 -14.17 1.53 -8.89
CA ALA A 272 -14.26 1.33 -7.45
C ALA A 272 -14.37 2.68 -6.74
N VAL A 273 -15.02 2.70 -5.59
CA VAL A 273 -14.99 3.81 -4.64
C VAL A 273 -14.35 3.32 -3.35
N SER A 274 -13.33 4.01 -2.85
CA SER A 274 -12.61 3.61 -1.63
C SER A 274 -13.06 4.43 -0.43
N ILE A 275 -13.46 3.73 0.64
CA ILE A 275 -13.82 4.33 1.93
C ILE A 275 -12.83 3.90 3.01
N ALA A 276 -12.69 4.73 4.06
CA ALA A 276 -11.82 4.39 5.18
C ALA A 276 -12.37 3.23 5.99
N ALA A 277 -11.43 2.58 6.65
CA ALA A 277 -11.68 1.54 7.62
C ALA A 277 -12.65 1.98 8.72
N GLN A 278 -13.47 1.03 9.09
CA GLN A 278 -14.33 1.07 10.27
C GLN A 278 -15.41 2.17 10.29
N PRO A 279 -16.01 2.57 9.16
CA PRO A 279 -17.36 3.07 9.29
C PRO A 279 -18.22 1.92 9.83
N ASP A 280 -19.14 2.18 10.77
CA ASP A 280 -20.13 1.16 11.15
C ASP A 280 -21.03 0.78 9.96
N ALA A 281 -21.77 -0.31 10.06
CA ALA A 281 -22.63 -0.78 8.97
C ALA A 281 -23.66 0.28 8.54
N ALA A 282 -24.17 1.10 9.47
CA ALA A 282 -25.10 2.18 9.15
C ALA A 282 -24.42 3.27 8.30
N SER A 283 -23.17 3.59 8.59
CA SER A 283 -22.35 4.52 7.81
C SER A 283 -22.10 4.01 6.41
N VAL A 284 -21.81 2.73 6.24
CA VAL A 284 -21.63 2.10 4.90
C VAL A 284 -22.93 2.18 4.11
N LYS A 285 -24.05 1.83 4.72
CA LYS A 285 -25.39 1.97 4.10
C LYS A 285 -25.66 3.38 3.63
N TYR A 286 -25.39 4.36 4.47
CA TYR A 286 -25.54 5.77 4.12
C TYR A 286 -24.69 6.15 2.91
N ILE A 287 -23.39 5.79 2.89
CA ILE A 287 -22.49 6.05 1.76
C ILE A 287 -23.03 5.39 0.49
N VAL A 288 -23.41 4.12 0.54
CA VAL A 288 -23.97 3.39 -0.61
C VAL A 288 -25.23 4.08 -1.15
N GLN A 289 -26.12 4.56 -0.27
CA GLN A 289 -27.30 5.32 -0.67
C GLN A 289 -26.92 6.65 -1.37
N LYS A 290 -25.93 7.38 -0.83
CA LYS A 290 -25.43 8.62 -1.44
C LYS A 290 -24.82 8.39 -2.82
N LEU A 291 -24.03 7.34 -2.97
CA LEU A 291 -23.48 6.92 -4.26
C LEU A 291 -24.61 6.63 -5.27
N GLY A 292 -25.67 5.93 -4.84
CA GLY A 292 -26.86 5.65 -5.65
C GLY A 292 -27.59 6.94 -6.07
N TYR A 293 -27.87 7.86 -5.13
CA TYR A 293 -28.52 9.13 -5.43
C TYR A 293 -27.68 10.01 -6.37
N ALA A 294 -26.37 9.95 -6.26
CA ALA A 294 -25.44 10.66 -7.16
C ALA A 294 -25.22 9.95 -8.51
N SER A 295 -25.90 8.82 -8.73
CA SER A 295 -25.75 7.99 -9.93
C SER A 295 -24.30 7.58 -10.19
N VAL A 296 -23.53 7.30 -9.14
CA VAL A 296 -22.18 6.78 -9.29
C VAL A 296 -22.25 5.36 -9.81
N ASP A 297 -21.74 5.14 -11.00
CA ASP A 297 -21.66 3.81 -11.62
C ASP A 297 -20.37 3.12 -11.21
N TYR A 298 -20.40 2.41 -10.08
CA TYR A 298 -19.27 1.64 -9.55
C TYR A 298 -19.55 0.14 -9.59
N ASP A 299 -18.49 -0.66 -9.66
CA ASP A 299 -18.54 -2.12 -9.59
C ASP A 299 -18.15 -2.62 -8.20
N TYR A 300 -17.23 -1.90 -7.52
CA TYR A 300 -16.67 -2.28 -6.24
C TYR A 300 -16.81 -1.17 -5.20
N ILE A 301 -17.20 -1.55 -3.98
CA ILE A 301 -16.99 -0.73 -2.80
C ILE A 301 -15.71 -1.21 -2.11
N GLY A 302 -14.70 -0.38 -2.13
CA GLY A 302 -13.40 -0.65 -1.53
C GLY A 302 -13.34 -0.18 -0.09
N VAL A 303 -12.86 -1.01 0.83
CA VAL A 303 -12.65 -0.65 2.23
C VAL A 303 -11.18 -0.72 2.56
N ASN A 304 -10.58 0.39 2.95
CA ASN A 304 -9.25 0.40 3.54
C ASN A 304 -9.33 -0.06 4.99
N VAL A 305 -8.51 -1.03 5.37
CA VAL A 305 -8.56 -1.68 6.67
C VAL A 305 -7.28 -1.39 7.46
N TYR A 306 -7.46 -0.89 8.67
CA TYR A 306 -6.41 -0.80 9.69
C TYR A 306 -6.62 -1.93 10.69
N PRO A 307 -5.87 -3.04 10.59
CA PRO A 307 -6.21 -4.27 11.28
C PRO A 307 -6.22 -4.18 12.80
N ASP A 308 -7.25 -4.76 13.41
CA ASP A 308 -7.38 -5.02 14.83
C ASP A 308 -7.97 -6.42 15.09
N ASN A 309 -8.21 -6.77 16.36
CA ASN A 309 -8.75 -8.08 16.72
C ASN A 309 -10.17 -8.35 16.20
N ASN A 310 -10.91 -7.32 15.79
CA ASN A 310 -12.29 -7.41 15.34
C ASN A 310 -12.42 -7.36 13.82
N THR A 311 -11.32 -7.14 13.10
CA THR A 311 -11.31 -6.87 11.65
C THR A 311 -12.12 -7.87 10.85
N ASN A 312 -11.93 -9.17 11.06
CA ASN A 312 -12.61 -10.20 10.26
C ASN A 312 -14.12 -10.23 10.50
N SER A 313 -14.57 -10.08 11.75
CA SER A 313 -16.01 -10.01 12.07
C SER A 313 -16.65 -8.74 11.52
N TYR A 314 -15.90 -7.64 11.58
CA TYR A 314 -16.29 -6.36 11.02
C TYR A 314 -16.46 -6.43 9.50
N ILE A 315 -15.50 -6.99 8.77
CA ILE A 315 -15.57 -7.15 7.30
C ILE A 315 -16.77 -8.03 6.91
N LYS A 316 -17.04 -9.12 7.63
CA LYS A 316 -18.24 -9.94 7.41
C LYS A 316 -19.53 -9.14 7.58
N SER A 317 -19.60 -8.28 8.60
CA SER A 317 -20.75 -7.40 8.81
C SER A 317 -20.95 -6.40 7.69
N LEU A 318 -19.85 -5.76 7.24
CA LEU A 318 -19.89 -4.83 6.11
C LEU A 318 -20.32 -5.50 4.82
N LYS A 319 -19.80 -6.70 4.55
CA LYS A 319 -20.18 -7.46 3.37
C LYS A 319 -21.69 -7.74 3.35
N ASN A 320 -22.25 -8.20 4.45
CA ASN A 320 -23.70 -8.44 4.57
C ASN A 320 -24.51 -7.15 4.35
N GLU A 321 -24.02 -6.00 4.83
CA GLU A 321 -24.69 -4.72 4.61
C GLU A 321 -24.64 -4.29 3.13
N VAL A 322 -23.48 -4.41 2.47
CA VAL A 322 -23.35 -4.14 1.03
C VAL A 322 -24.25 -5.07 0.21
N GLU A 323 -24.25 -6.36 0.50
CA GLU A 323 -25.14 -7.33 -0.16
C GLU A 323 -26.63 -6.98 0.01
N SER A 324 -26.99 -6.43 1.18
CA SER A 324 -28.37 -6.01 1.45
C SER A 324 -28.81 -4.76 0.70
N CYS A 325 -27.93 -3.74 0.61
CA CYS A 325 -28.29 -2.43 0.04
C CYS A 325 -27.81 -2.21 -1.39
N ALA A 326 -26.86 -3.00 -1.88
CA ALA A 326 -26.32 -2.95 -3.23
C ALA A 326 -25.90 -4.36 -3.72
N PRO A 327 -26.83 -5.28 -3.95
CA PRO A 327 -26.55 -6.69 -4.21
C PRO A 327 -25.81 -6.96 -5.51
N ASP A 328 -25.77 -6.00 -6.42
CA ASP A 328 -25.03 -6.06 -7.69
C ASP A 328 -23.59 -5.53 -7.56
N LYS A 329 -23.19 -5.06 -6.37
CA LYS A 329 -21.87 -4.54 -6.08
C LYS A 329 -21.04 -5.51 -5.25
N GLN A 330 -19.72 -5.46 -5.41
CA GLN A 330 -18.82 -6.31 -4.64
C GLN A 330 -18.04 -5.47 -3.62
N LEU A 331 -17.98 -5.97 -2.38
CA LEU A 331 -17.08 -5.42 -1.38
C LEU A 331 -15.69 -6.02 -1.59
N ILE A 332 -14.68 -5.16 -1.64
CA ILE A 332 -13.28 -5.56 -1.61
C ILE A 332 -12.55 -4.86 -0.44
N VAL A 333 -11.56 -5.50 0.13
CA VAL A 333 -10.59 -4.81 0.98
C VAL A 333 -9.60 -4.14 0.05
N SER A 334 -9.71 -2.82 -0.14
CA SER A 334 -8.93 -2.07 -1.14
C SER A 334 -7.54 -1.69 -0.67
N ASN A 335 -7.29 -1.75 0.64
CA ASN A 335 -6.01 -1.45 1.24
C ASN A 335 -5.90 -2.11 2.63
N VAL A 336 -4.94 -3.00 2.80
CA VAL A 336 -4.64 -3.65 4.09
C VAL A 336 -3.17 -4.04 4.12
N GLU A 337 -2.59 -3.99 5.30
CA GLU A 337 -1.21 -4.40 5.54
C GLU A 337 -1.09 -5.06 6.92
N TYR A 338 -0.21 -6.04 7.02
CA TYR A 338 0.11 -6.72 8.27
C TYR A 338 1.62 -6.76 8.47
N GLU A 339 2.05 -6.62 9.72
CA GLU A 339 3.45 -6.73 10.07
C GLU A 339 3.98 -8.14 9.83
N ARG A 340 5.12 -8.28 9.15
CA ARG A 340 5.88 -9.53 9.10
C ARG A 340 7.00 -9.59 10.15
N VAL A 341 7.31 -8.45 10.75
CA VAL A 341 8.26 -8.29 11.85
C VAL A 341 7.86 -7.07 12.68
N ASN A 342 7.98 -7.16 13.99
CA ASN A 342 7.75 -6.02 14.88
C ASN A 342 8.73 -6.04 16.05
N GLU A 343 8.82 -4.92 16.78
CA GLU A 343 9.72 -4.76 17.93
C GLU A 343 9.45 -5.76 19.08
N ALA A 344 8.21 -6.25 19.17
CA ALA A 344 7.80 -7.20 20.20
C ALA A 344 8.08 -8.67 19.84
N ASN A 345 8.60 -8.96 18.62
CA ASN A 345 8.80 -10.30 18.07
C ASN A 345 7.52 -11.17 18.08
N THR A 346 6.35 -10.56 18.02
CA THR A 346 5.06 -11.26 17.96
C THR A 346 4.56 -11.42 16.52
N ALA A 347 5.04 -10.58 15.58
CA ALA A 347 4.78 -10.69 14.15
C ALA A 347 5.88 -11.47 13.46
N ASN A 348 5.49 -12.34 12.53
CA ASN A 348 6.37 -13.05 11.61
C ASN A 348 5.64 -13.35 10.31
N VAL A 349 6.33 -13.90 9.32
CA VAL A 349 5.75 -14.23 8.00
C VAL A 349 4.58 -15.20 8.07
N TYR A 350 4.49 -16.05 9.08
CA TYR A 350 3.36 -16.98 9.26
C TYR A 350 2.14 -16.28 9.86
N THR A 351 2.33 -15.41 10.85
CA THR A 351 1.23 -14.58 11.39
C THR A 351 0.70 -13.61 10.36
N GLN A 352 1.56 -13.06 9.51
CA GLN A 352 1.17 -12.25 8.37
C GLN A 352 0.31 -13.07 7.38
N ALA A 353 0.75 -14.30 7.03
CA ALA A 353 0.00 -15.20 6.16
C ALA A 353 -1.37 -15.59 6.76
N ASP A 354 -1.42 -15.91 8.06
CA ASP A 354 -2.66 -16.22 8.78
C ASP A 354 -3.64 -15.06 8.70
N SER A 355 -3.16 -13.83 8.95
CA SER A 355 -3.99 -12.64 8.92
C SER A 355 -4.58 -12.38 7.54
N ILE A 356 -3.76 -12.50 6.49
CA ILE A 356 -4.22 -12.35 5.10
C ILE A 356 -5.24 -13.43 4.74
N TYR A 357 -4.97 -14.69 5.09
CA TYR A 357 -5.89 -15.80 4.81
C TYR A 357 -7.25 -15.62 5.48
N ASN A 358 -7.25 -15.32 6.77
CA ASN A 358 -8.47 -15.10 7.55
C ASN A 358 -9.29 -13.91 7.00
N LEU A 359 -8.60 -12.85 6.52
CA LEU A 359 -9.28 -11.72 5.91
C LEU A 359 -9.87 -12.07 4.55
N LEU A 360 -9.17 -12.87 3.73
CA LEU A 360 -9.73 -13.41 2.48
C LEU A 360 -10.98 -14.24 2.75
N GLU A 361 -10.97 -15.14 3.75
CA GLU A 361 -12.16 -15.91 4.16
C GLU A 361 -13.31 -15.02 4.67
N ALA A 362 -12.98 -13.88 5.31
CA ALA A 362 -14.01 -12.95 5.76
C ALA A 362 -14.64 -12.15 4.61
N THR A 363 -13.88 -11.91 3.54
CA THR A 363 -14.27 -11.05 2.42
C THR A 363 -14.97 -11.83 1.29
N ILE A 364 -14.54 -13.08 1.05
CA ILE A 364 -14.92 -13.86 -0.14
C ILE A 364 -15.89 -14.96 0.22
N ASP A 365 -16.96 -15.09 -0.57
CA ASP A 365 -17.84 -16.26 -0.59
C ASP A 365 -18.45 -16.43 -1.99
N GLU A 366 -19.39 -17.39 -2.14
CA GLU A 366 -20.04 -17.69 -3.42
C GLU A 366 -20.91 -16.55 -3.96
N LYS A 367 -21.42 -15.66 -3.09
CA LYS A 367 -22.23 -14.51 -3.47
C LYS A 367 -21.37 -13.28 -3.79
N ASN A 368 -20.38 -13.04 -2.96
CA ASN A 368 -19.45 -11.94 -3.12
C ASN A 368 -18.05 -12.47 -3.41
N ALA A 369 -17.67 -12.45 -4.68
CA ALA A 369 -16.32 -12.83 -5.13
C ALA A 369 -15.22 -11.81 -4.75
N GLY A 370 -15.57 -10.69 -4.19
CA GLY A 370 -14.76 -9.60 -3.61
C GLY A 370 -13.25 -9.73 -3.73
N GLY A 371 -12.61 -9.83 -2.60
CA GLY A 371 -11.16 -10.03 -2.50
C GLY A 371 -10.43 -8.93 -1.74
N LEU A 372 -9.11 -8.88 -1.87
CA LEU A 372 -8.30 -7.84 -1.24
C LEU A 372 -7.14 -7.36 -2.13
N ILE A 373 -6.66 -6.16 -1.85
CA ILE A 373 -5.42 -5.59 -2.36
C ILE A 373 -4.50 -5.36 -1.15
N TYR A 374 -3.37 -6.06 -1.13
CA TYR A 374 -2.36 -5.93 -0.08
C TYR A 374 -1.51 -4.68 -0.32
N ASN A 375 -1.48 -3.78 0.66
CA ASN A 375 -0.76 -2.50 0.58
C ASN A 375 0.75 -2.68 0.68
N GLU A 376 1.53 -1.77 0.08
CA GLU A 376 3.00 -1.76 0.12
C GLU A 376 3.64 -3.11 -0.23
N ALA A 377 2.96 -3.95 -0.99
CA ALA A 377 3.38 -5.33 -1.26
C ALA A 377 4.79 -5.42 -1.86
N ALA A 378 5.17 -4.47 -2.71
CA ALA A 378 6.45 -4.41 -3.39
C ALA A 378 7.39 -3.31 -2.86
N TYR A 379 7.15 -2.78 -1.67
CA TYR A 379 8.03 -1.79 -1.04
C TYR A 379 9.19 -2.50 -0.33
N VAL A 380 10.29 -2.73 -1.04
CA VAL A 380 11.49 -3.42 -0.50
C VAL A 380 12.01 -2.69 0.73
N GLY A 381 12.11 -3.41 1.84
CA GLY A 381 12.54 -2.86 3.12
C GLY A 381 11.41 -2.37 4.02
N SER A 382 10.16 -2.34 3.55
CA SER A 382 9.03 -2.16 4.47
C SER A 382 8.83 -3.41 5.32
N TRP A 383 8.67 -3.23 6.61
CA TRP A 383 8.40 -4.30 7.60
C TRP A 383 7.05 -4.99 7.42
N LYS A 384 6.26 -4.53 6.46
CA LYS A 384 4.95 -5.06 6.07
C LYS A 384 4.96 -5.68 4.67
N SER A 385 5.96 -5.37 3.85
CA SER A 385 6.08 -5.82 2.46
C SER A 385 6.23 -7.33 2.33
N PHE A 386 5.95 -7.84 1.13
CA PHE A 386 6.30 -9.21 0.74
C PHE A 386 7.77 -9.38 0.34
N PHE A 387 8.57 -8.32 0.45
CA PHE A 387 9.99 -8.35 0.17
C PHE A 387 10.74 -7.69 1.33
N ASP A 388 11.80 -8.34 1.82
CA ASP A 388 12.63 -7.81 2.88
C ASP A 388 13.62 -6.73 2.38
N ASP A 389 14.57 -6.35 3.22
CA ASP A 389 15.53 -5.27 2.93
C ASP A 389 16.49 -5.62 1.78
N GLU A 390 16.75 -6.91 1.57
CA GLU A 390 17.55 -7.46 0.47
C GLU A 390 16.74 -7.74 -0.78
N GLY A 391 15.42 -7.56 -0.73
CA GLY A 391 14.48 -7.83 -1.80
C GLY A 391 14.10 -9.30 -1.93
N ASP A 392 14.38 -10.13 -0.92
CA ASP A 392 14.00 -11.53 -0.90
C ASP A 392 12.51 -11.70 -0.61
N ALA A 393 11.83 -12.48 -1.44
CA ALA A 393 10.41 -12.74 -1.29
C ALA A 393 10.11 -13.45 0.03
N GLN A 394 9.02 -13.04 0.68
CA GLN A 394 8.57 -13.62 1.93
C GLN A 394 7.43 -14.61 1.70
N VAL A 395 7.51 -15.75 2.39
CA VAL A 395 6.58 -16.89 2.18
C VAL A 395 5.12 -16.55 2.42
N SER A 396 4.83 -15.50 3.19
CA SER A 396 3.46 -15.02 3.40
C SER A 396 2.75 -14.64 2.10
N MET A 397 3.47 -14.24 1.05
CA MET A 397 2.88 -13.96 -0.26
C MET A 397 2.25 -15.21 -0.89
N ALA A 398 2.76 -16.40 -0.61
CA ALA A 398 2.25 -17.66 -1.14
C ALA A 398 0.78 -17.93 -0.74
N ILE A 399 0.28 -17.24 0.28
CA ILE A 399 -1.08 -17.44 0.78
C ILE A 399 -2.14 -17.23 -0.31
N PHE A 400 -1.89 -16.35 -1.28
CA PHE A 400 -2.79 -16.14 -2.40
C PHE A 400 -2.92 -17.37 -3.29
N ALA A 401 -1.83 -18.13 -3.50
CA ALA A 401 -1.87 -19.38 -4.24
C ALA A 401 -2.59 -20.48 -3.44
N TYR A 402 -2.33 -20.58 -2.13
CA TYR A 402 -3.02 -21.54 -1.26
C TYR A 402 -4.51 -21.28 -1.19
N ALA A 403 -4.93 -20.04 -1.04
CA ALA A 403 -6.34 -19.65 -1.01
C ALA A 403 -7.09 -20.07 -2.30
N GLN A 404 -6.41 -20.13 -3.44
CA GLN A 404 -6.94 -20.60 -4.71
C GLN A 404 -6.88 -22.14 -4.86
N GLY A 405 -6.25 -22.85 -3.94
CA GLY A 405 -5.98 -24.29 -4.05
C GLY A 405 -4.86 -24.65 -5.03
N MET A 406 -4.00 -23.69 -5.40
CA MET A 406 -2.82 -23.91 -6.21
C MET A 406 -1.72 -24.51 -5.33
N ARG A 407 -1.18 -25.66 -5.74
CA ARG A 407 -0.17 -26.41 -4.96
C ARG A 407 1.26 -26.25 -5.48
N GLN A 408 1.52 -25.30 -6.36
CA GLN A 408 2.79 -25.18 -7.10
C GLN A 408 4.04 -24.94 -6.25
N ILE A 409 3.89 -24.38 -5.04
CA ILE A 409 5.04 -24.10 -4.16
C ILE A 409 5.71 -25.40 -3.66
N GLN A 410 5.01 -26.53 -3.68
CA GLN A 410 5.59 -27.82 -3.29
C GLN A 410 6.69 -28.32 -4.26
N ALA A 411 6.65 -27.93 -5.53
CA ALA A 411 7.60 -28.43 -6.53
C ALA A 411 8.96 -27.72 -6.45
N GLU A 412 8.98 -26.41 -6.26
CA GLU A 412 10.24 -25.65 -6.19
C GLU A 412 11.01 -25.95 -4.91
N ILE A 413 10.31 -26.14 -3.79
CA ILE A 413 10.92 -26.51 -2.51
C ILE A 413 11.45 -27.95 -2.53
N LEU A 414 10.77 -28.88 -3.23
CA LEU A 414 11.18 -30.30 -3.34
C LEU A 414 12.44 -30.46 -4.21
N ILE A 415 12.55 -29.74 -5.32
CA ILE A 415 13.69 -29.83 -6.25
C ILE A 415 14.97 -29.35 -5.55
N ASN A 416 14.91 -28.34 -4.70
CA ASN A 416 16.07 -27.77 -4.05
C ASN A 416 16.52 -28.53 -2.79
N THR A 417 15.61 -29.23 -2.10
CA THR A 417 15.98 -30.09 -0.97
C THR A 417 16.76 -31.33 -1.45
N GLU A 418 16.48 -31.81 -2.67
CA GLU A 418 17.25 -32.93 -3.27
C GLU A 418 18.62 -32.50 -3.80
N MET A 419 18.78 -31.22 -4.23
CA MET A 419 20.09 -30.71 -4.69
C MET A 419 21.06 -30.35 -3.56
N ILE A 420 20.59 -30.20 -2.32
CA ILE A 420 21.45 -29.95 -1.15
C ILE A 420 21.96 -31.26 -0.52
N LEU A 421 21.39 -32.41 -0.91
CA LEU A 421 21.76 -33.73 -0.39
C LEU A 421 22.63 -34.55 -1.36
N VAL A 422 23.11 -33.97 -2.45
CA VAL A 422 24.13 -34.51 -3.35
C VAL A 422 25.34 -33.57 -3.33
#